data_e7c373eebb4a9c03300580dcdacefc01
#
_entry.id   e7c373eebb4a9c03300580dcdacefc01
#
_cell.length_a   1.000
_cell.length_b   1.000
_cell.length_c   1.000
_cell.angle_alpha   90.00
_cell.angle_beta   90.00
_cell.angle_gamma   90.00
#
_symmetry.space_group_name_H-M   'P 1'
#
loop_
_entity.id
_entity.type
_entity.pdbx_description
1 polymer ?
#
loop_
_entity_poly.entity_id
_entity_poly.type
_entity_poly.pdbx_seq_one_letter_code
_entity_poly.pdbx_strand_id
1 'polypeptide(L)'
;MTKKFLMVSFLSLMLVACGGNSGNSSSGALELNQRDKELANGNPNVAAEILIQKAILQEAKNEKLTEEEQYNLDLAKQEVEVNFYLQKKFDKEFSDVSAVSEEEAKQFYETNKAEIGNAPFEKVKDAIINEIVYQRQTAIVHKYYDDLAEKYKINDILNKEYPQEATNTENTSTEEKK
;
A
#
# COMPACT_ATOMS: atom_id res chain seq x y z
N MET A 1 -20.06 16.84 -21.18
CA MET A 1 -18.69 17.36 -21.34
C MET A 1 -17.77 16.46 -20.55
N THR A 2 -17.08 15.57 -21.23
CA THR A 2 -16.20 14.55 -20.64
C THR A 2 -14.86 15.19 -20.32
N LYS A 3 -14.57 15.42 -19.04
CA LYS A 3 -13.23 15.83 -18.58
C LYS A 3 -12.28 14.64 -18.73
N LYS A 4 -11.38 14.73 -19.71
CA LYS A 4 -10.29 13.77 -19.87
C LYS A 4 -9.29 14.00 -18.73
N PHE A 5 -9.26 13.07 -17.78
CA PHE A 5 -8.17 12.98 -16.83
C PHE A 5 -6.89 12.54 -17.58
N LEU A 6 -5.96 13.46 -17.71
CA LEU A 6 -4.59 13.16 -18.14
C LEU A 6 -3.91 12.45 -16.97
N MET A 7 -3.86 11.11 -17.04
CA MET A 7 -2.96 10.33 -16.19
C MET A 7 -1.53 10.64 -16.63
N VAL A 8 -0.89 11.53 -15.91
CA VAL A 8 0.57 11.68 -15.96
C VAL A 8 1.13 10.53 -15.12
N SER A 9 1.60 9.48 -15.80
CA SER A 9 2.41 8.42 -15.20
C SER A 9 3.71 9.05 -14.71
N PHE A 10 3.72 9.49 -13.47
CA PHE A 10 4.97 9.83 -12.80
C PHE A 10 5.70 8.55 -12.43
N LEU A 11 6.83 8.39 -13.07
CA LEU A 11 7.87 7.41 -12.78
C LEU A 11 8.07 7.33 -11.26
N SER A 12 8.00 6.11 -10.74
CA SER A 12 8.18 5.80 -9.32
C SER A 12 9.56 6.23 -8.84
N LEU A 13 9.69 7.46 -8.36
CA LEU A 13 10.84 7.86 -7.57
C LEU A 13 10.54 7.51 -6.12
N MET A 14 11.29 6.57 -5.56
CA MET A 14 11.23 6.23 -4.15
C MET A 14 11.51 7.48 -3.32
N LEU A 15 10.45 8.05 -2.76
CA LEU A 15 10.55 9.10 -1.75
C LEU A 15 10.96 8.44 -0.42
N VAL A 16 12.26 8.40 -0.17
CA VAL A 16 12.76 8.20 1.19
C VAL A 16 12.57 9.50 1.94
N ALA A 17 11.42 9.67 2.57
CA ALA A 17 11.17 10.75 3.49
C ALA A 17 11.88 10.46 4.81
N CYS A 18 13.10 10.93 4.98
CA CYS A 18 13.70 11.08 6.30
C CYS A 18 13.31 12.44 6.88
N GLY A 19 12.57 12.42 7.98
CA GLY A 19 12.28 13.57 8.80
C GLY A 19 13.56 14.27 9.28
N GLY A 20 13.58 15.56 9.20
CA GLY A 20 14.68 16.39 9.67
C GLY A 20 14.29 17.84 9.64
N ASN A 21 13.77 18.30 10.76
CA ASN A 21 13.84 19.63 11.33
C ASN A 21 13.49 20.85 10.47
N SER A 22 12.42 21.45 10.91
CA SER A 22 12.01 22.82 10.58
C SER A 22 13.16 23.82 10.66
N GLY A 23 13.16 24.75 9.75
CA GLY A 23 13.95 25.94 9.94
C GLY A 23 14.07 26.75 8.68
N ASN A 24 13.36 27.85 8.67
CA ASN A 24 13.63 29.04 7.90
C ASN A 24 13.05 29.11 6.48
N SER A 25 11.86 29.67 6.42
CA SER A 25 11.29 30.26 5.19
C SER A 25 12.12 31.49 4.82
N SER A 26 13.20 31.30 4.10
CA SER A 26 13.78 32.35 3.27
C SER A 26 13.37 32.03 1.83
N SER A 27 12.87 33.04 1.11
CA SER A 27 12.74 33.02 -0.34
C SER A 27 14.16 32.97 -0.94
N GLY A 28 14.84 31.87 -0.66
CA GLY A 28 16.22 31.62 -1.00
C GLY A 28 16.33 30.87 -2.33
N ALA A 29 17.43 31.08 -3.00
CA ALA A 29 17.81 30.35 -4.19
C ALA A 29 17.66 28.83 -3.95
N LEU A 30 17.17 28.11 -4.97
CA LEU A 30 17.06 26.67 -4.93
C LEU A 30 18.45 26.05 -4.77
N GLU A 31 18.61 25.17 -3.82
CA GLU A 31 19.87 24.51 -3.53
C GLU A 31 19.72 22.99 -3.45
N LEU A 32 20.77 22.30 -3.90
CA LEU A 32 20.92 20.85 -3.66
C LEU A 32 21.59 20.64 -2.30
N ASN A 33 20.88 20.02 -1.38
CA ASN A 33 21.47 19.58 -0.12
C ASN A 33 22.36 18.34 -0.33
N GLN A 34 23.02 17.87 0.72
CA GLN A 34 23.91 16.71 0.65
C GLN A 34 23.18 15.43 0.16
N ARG A 35 21.96 15.21 0.64
CA ARG A 35 21.15 14.06 0.22
C ARG A 35 20.74 14.11 -1.24
N ASP A 36 20.39 15.30 -1.74
CA ASP A 36 20.09 15.51 -3.16
C ASP A 36 21.28 15.17 -4.05
N LYS A 37 22.50 15.59 -3.62
CA LYS A 37 23.75 15.29 -4.35
C LYS A 37 24.06 13.81 -4.36
N GLU A 38 23.81 13.12 -3.25
CA GLU A 38 23.94 11.65 -3.17
C GLU A 38 22.95 10.95 -4.10
N LEU A 39 21.67 11.39 -4.12
CA LEU A 39 20.65 10.87 -5.02
C LEU A 39 21.00 11.12 -6.48
N ALA A 40 21.50 12.31 -6.80
CA ALA A 40 21.93 12.65 -8.16
C ALA A 40 23.12 11.84 -8.61
N ASN A 41 23.96 11.36 -7.69
CA ASN A 41 25.13 10.53 -7.94
C ASN A 41 26.01 11.05 -9.10
N GLY A 42 26.23 12.36 -9.14
CA GLY A 42 26.99 13.04 -10.18
C GLY A 42 26.26 13.21 -11.53
N ASN A 43 25.01 12.79 -11.64
CA ASN A 43 24.21 12.96 -12.86
C ASN A 43 23.52 14.34 -12.87
N PRO A 44 23.89 15.26 -13.78
CA PRO A 44 23.33 16.62 -13.81
C PRO A 44 21.83 16.63 -14.18
N ASN A 45 21.34 15.65 -14.94
CA ASN A 45 19.93 15.58 -15.30
C ASN A 45 19.07 15.24 -14.07
N VAL A 46 19.51 14.28 -13.25
CA VAL A 46 18.82 13.94 -11.99
C VAL A 46 18.87 15.13 -11.02
N ALA A 47 20.01 15.82 -10.93
CA ALA A 47 20.11 17.02 -10.12
C ALA A 47 19.15 18.13 -10.59
N ALA A 48 18.98 18.30 -11.90
CA ALA A 48 18.03 19.26 -12.47
C ALA A 48 16.57 18.87 -12.14
N GLU A 49 16.22 17.60 -12.23
CA GLU A 49 14.88 17.11 -11.85
C GLU A 49 14.57 17.39 -10.37
N ILE A 50 15.53 17.13 -9.46
CA ILE A 50 15.39 17.46 -8.03
C ILE A 50 15.14 18.95 -7.83
N LEU A 51 15.89 19.81 -8.52
CA LEU A 51 15.70 21.25 -8.42
C LEU A 51 14.34 21.71 -8.98
N ILE A 52 13.87 21.13 -10.08
CA ILE A 52 12.54 21.39 -10.63
C ILE A 52 11.44 20.96 -9.63
N GLN A 53 11.57 19.80 -9.01
CA GLN A 53 10.61 19.37 -7.97
C GLN A 53 10.59 20.35 -6.78
N LYS A 54 11.75 20.82 -6.34
CA LYS A 54 11.83 21.83 -5.27
C LYS A 54 11.19 23.16 -5.69
N ALA A 55 11.39 23.58 -6.94
CA ALA A 55 10.74 24.78 -7.48
C ALA A 55 9.21 24.65 -7.46
N ILE A 56 8.68 23.53 -7.97
CA ILE A 56 7.24 23.24 -7.97
C ILE A 56 6.68 23.27 -6.54
N LEU A 57 7.37 22.62 -5.58
CA LEU A 57 6.96 22.63 -4.18
C LEU A 57 7.01 24.03 -3.54
N GLN A 58 7.93 24.88 -3.99
CA GLN A 58 7.99 26.27 -3.52
C GLN A 58 6.82 27.10 -4.07
N GLU A 59 6.48 26.95 -5.34
CA GLU A 59 5.30 27.59 -5.94
C GLU A 59 4.02 27.10 -5.28
N ALA A 60 3.86 25.78 -5.11
CA ALA A 60 2.69 25.18 -4.49
C ALA A 60 2.43 25.67 -3.06
N LYS A 61 3.48 26.03 -2.30
CA LYS A 61 3.32 26.61 -0.94
C LYS A 61 2.68 27.99 -0.94
N ASN A 62 2.78 28.73 -2.04
CA ASN A 62 2.22 30.07 -2.18
C ASN A 62 0.80 30.04 -2.72
N GLU A 63 0.34 28.90 -3.21
CA GLU A 63 -1.01 28.72 -3.73
C GLU A 63 -2.03 28.56 -2.59
N LYS A 64 -3.16 29.25 -2.73
CA LYS A 64 -4.26 29.10 -1.79
C LYS A 64 -5.19 27.99 -2.29
N LEU A 65 -5.18 26.90 -1.58
CA LEU A 65 -6.08 25.78 -1.85
C LEU A 65 -7.47 26.08 -1.26
N THR A 66 -8.50 25.58 -1.94
CA THR A 66 -9.84 25.46 -1.38
C THR A 66 -9.87 24.37 -0.29
N GLU A 67 -10.91 24.34 0.53
CA GLU A 67 -11.07 23.30 1.55
C GLU A 67 -11.08 21.89 0.95
N GLU A 68 -11.74 21.70 -0.20
CA GLU A 68 -11.78 20.42 -0.91
C GLU A 68 -10.40 20.01 -1.45
N GLU A 69 -9.66 20.94 -2.06
CA GLU A 69 -8.30 20.69 -2.54
C GLU A 69 -7.34 20.37 -1.40
N GLN A 70 -7.45 21.08 -0.28
CA GLN A 70 -6.66 20.80 0.92
C GLN A 70 -6.98 19.41 1.47
N TYR A 71 -8.26 19.05 1.58
CA TYR A 71 -8.68 17.72 2.03
C TYR A 71 -8.13 16.61 1.13
N ASN A 72 -8.22 16.78 -0.20
CA ASN A 72 -7.70 15.81 -1.15
C ASN A 72 -6.17 15.67 -1.08
N LEU A 73 -5.45 16.80 -0.88
CA LEU A 73 -4.01 16.78 -0.68
C LEU A 73 -3.62 16.05 0.61
N ASP A 74 -4.36 16.25 1.68
CA ASP A 74 -4.09 15.60 2.96
C ASP A 74 -4.39 14.10 2.91
N LEU A 75 -5.44 13.68 2.20
CA LEU A 75 -5.70 12.26 1.91
C LEU A 75 -4.54 11.62 1.12
N ALA A 76 -4.05 12.29 0.09
CA ALA A 76 -2.93 11.78 -0.70
C ALA A 76 -1.64 11.64 0.14
N LYS A 77 -1.36 12.62 1.02
CA LYS A 77 -0.23 12.53 1.96
C LYS A 77 -0.40 11.37 2.94
N GLN A 78 -1.59 11.22 3.50
CA GLN A 78 -1.91 10.12 4.42
C GLN A 78 -1.70 8.76 3.76
N GLU A 79 -2.14 8.59 2.51
CA GLU A 79 -1.93 7.36 1.76
C GLU A 79 -0.44 7.03 1.59
N VAL A 80 0.37 8.02 1.20
CA VAL A 80 1.84 7.84 1.08
C VAL A 80 2.46 7.46 2.42
N GLU A 81 2.07 8.11 3.51
CA GLU A 81 2.58 7.84 4.86
C GLU A 81 2.21 6.43 5.34
N VAL A 82 0.96 6.02 5.14
CA VAL A 82 0.48 4.67 5.48
C VAL A 82 1.25 3.62 4.68
N ASN A 83 1.37 3.80 3.36
CA ASN A 83 2.07 2.85 2.51
C ASN A 83 3.56 2.72 2.89
N PHE A 84 4.23 3.84 3.17
CA PHE A 84 5.62 3.83 3.63
C PHE A 84 5.78 3.09 4.96
N TYR A 85 4.88 3.36 5.91
CA TYR A 85 4.88 2.68 7.20
C TYR A 85 4.66 1.17 7.05
N LEU A 86 3.67 0.74 6.24
CA LEU A 86 3.37 -0.68 6.02
C LEU A 86 4.54 -1.39 5.33
N GLN A 87 5.14 -0.77 4.31
CA GLN A 87 6.33 -1.30 3.65
C GLN A 87 7.45 -1.53 4.68
N LYS A 88 7.81 -0.51 5.44
CA LYS A 88 8.86 -0.61 6.47
C LYS A 88 8.55 -1.67 7.52
N LYS A 89 7.26 -1.77 7.93
CA LYS A 89 6.83 -2.74 8.93
C LYS A 89 6.97 -4.17 8.42
N PHE A 90 6.57 -4.42 7.19
CA PHE A 90 6.51 -5.79 6.66
C PHE A 90 7.79 -6.25 5.96
N ASP A 91 8.74 -5.37 5.64
CA ASP A 91 9.99 -5.72 4.96
C ASP A 91 10.69 -6.94 5.60
N LYS A 92 10.86 -6.91 6.91
CA LYS A 92 11.51 -7.99 7.64
C LYS A 92 10.64 -9.24 7.71
N GLU A 93 9.37 -9.08 8.08
CA GLU A 93 8.42 -10.18 8.25
C GLU A 93 8.22 -10.95 6.94
N PHE A 94 8.18 -10.24 5.81
CA PHE A 94 8.08 -10.83 4.48
C PHE A 94 9.37 -11.55 4.05
N SER A 95 10.52 -10.99 4.41
CA SER A 95 11.81 -11.66 4.20
C SER A 95 11.89 -12.97 4.96
N ASP A 96 11.45 -12.98 6.22
CA ASP A 96 11.50 -14.16 7.10
C ASP A 96 10.61 -15.32 6.59
N VAL A 97 9.53 -15.02 5.86
CA VAL A 97 8.60 -16.04 5.31
C VAL A 97 8.83 -16.39 3.85
N SER A 98 9.81 -15.77 3.20
CA SER A 98 10.10 -15.96 1.76
C SER A 98 10.78 -17.30 1.45
N ALA A 99 11.42 -17.92 2.43
CA ALA A 99 12.08 -19.20 2.25
C ALA A 99 11.06 -20.35 2.25
N VAL A 100 10.97 -21.06 1.14
CA VAL A 100 10.13 -22.25 0.96
C VAL A 100 11.03 -23.43 0.58
N SER A 101 10.96 -24.53 1.34
CA SER A 101 11.73 -25.74 1.01
C SER A 101 11.10 -26.51 -0.15
N GLU A 102 11.90 -27.35 -0.80
CA GLU A 102 11.36 -28.19 -1.87
C GLU A 102 10.33 -29.21 -1.33
N GLU A 103 10.56 -29.72 -0.12
CA GLU A 103 9.63 -30.62 0.55
C GLU A 103 8.28 -29.96 0.78
N GLU A 104 8.30 -28.73 1.24
CA GLU A 104 7.07 -27.97 1.46
C GLU A 104 6.34 -27.68 0.14
N ALA A 105 7.07 -27.30 -0.91
CA ALA A 105 6.48 -27.09 -2.22
C ALA A 105 5.87 -28.39 -2.78
N LYS A 106 6.53 -29.55 -2.58
CA LYS A 106 5.97 -30.85 -2.96
C LYS A 106 4.74 -31.21 -2.17
N GLN A 107 4.77 -30.97 -0.87
CA GLN A 107 3.58 -31.22 -0.02
C GLN A 107 2.39 -30.36 -0.47
N PHE A 108 2.62 -29.08 -0.74
CA PHE A 108 1.58 -28.19 -1.26
C PHE A 108 1.03 -28.70 -2.60
N TYR A 109 1.91 -29.12 -3.51
CA TYR A 109 1.50 -29.71 -4.80
C TYR A 109 0.61 -30.92 -4.63
N GLU A 110 1.00 -31.91 -3.80
CA GLU A 110 0.21 -33.12 -3.59
C GLU A 110 -1.14 -32.82 -2.93
N THR A 111 -1.18 -31.87 -2.00
CA THR A 111 -2.42 -31.46 -1.32
C THR A 111 -3.41 -30.76 -2.27
N ASN A 112 -2.88 -29.94 -3.20
CA ASN A 112 -3.70 -29.11 -4.10
C ASN A 112 -3.72 -29.64 -5.55
N LYS A 113 -3.35 -30.91 -5.75
CA LYS A 113 -3.19 -31.52 -7.08
C LYS A 113 -4.45 -31.45 -7.94
N ALA A 114 -5.62 -31.53 -7.31
CA ALA A 114 -6.90 -31.44 -8.00
C ALA A 114 -7.14 -30.04 -8.61
N GLU A 115 -6.65 -28.99 -7.96
CA GLU A 115 -6.79 -27.59 -8.41
C GLU A 115 -5.68 -27.21 -9.39
N ILE A 116 -4.45 -27.68 -9.15
CA ILE A 116 -3.28 -27.44 -10.01
C ILE A 116 -3.42 -28.19 -11.35
N GLY A 117 -4.22 -29.25 -11.39
CA GLY A 117 -4.36 -30.12 -12.55
C GLY A 117 -3.22 -31.14 -12.66
N ASN A 118 -3.09 -31.77 -13.84
CA ASN A 118 -2.12 -32.84 -14.05
C ASN A 118 -0.72 -32.33 -14.54
N ALA A 119 -0.40 -31.05 -14.33
CA ALA A 119 0.91 -30.54 -14.70
C ALA A 119 2.01 -31.16 -13.81
N PRO A 120 3.14 -31.62 -14.37
CA PRO A 120 4.24 -32.13 -13.57
C PRO A 120 4.77 -31.09 -12.59
N PHE A 121 5.13 -31.52 -11.37
CA PHE A 121 5.65 -30.65 -10.31
C PHE A 121 6.73 -29.68 -10.79
N GLU A 122 7.71 -30.19 -11.55
CA GLU A 122 8.83 -29.35 -12.05
C GLU A 122 8.41 -28.18 -12.94
N LYS A 123 7.24 -28.25 -13.57
CA LYS A 123 6.70 -27.18 -14.40
C LYS A 123 5.95 -26.10 -13.60
N VAL A 124 5.49 -26.45 -12.40
CA VAL A 124 4.66 -25.57 -11.56
C VAL A 124 5.35 -25.20 -10.26
N LYS A 125 6.53 -25.74 -9.99
CA LYS A 125 7.29 -25.53 -8.74
C LYS A 125 7.43 -24.05 -8.37
N ASP A 126 7.87 -23.21 -9.30
CA ASP A 126 8.07 -21.78 -9.01
C ASP A 126 6.75 -21.07 -8.73
N ALA A 127 5.68 -21.42 -9.43
CA ALA A 127 4.35 -20.88 -9.17
C ALA A 127 3.85 -21.31 -7.78
N ILE A 128 4.09 -22.55 -7.38
CA ILE A 128 3.74 -23.07 -6.05
C ILE A 128 4.52 -22.34 -4.95
N ILE A 129 5.83 -22.14 -5.14
CA ILE A 129 6.65 -21.40 -4.18
C ILE A 129 6.10 -19.97 -4.02
N ASN A 130 5.81 -19.30 -5.12
CA ASN A 130 5.25 -17.96 -5.10
C ASN A 130 3.88 -17.92 -4.39
N GLU A 131 3.03 -18.92 -4.61
CA GLU A 131 1.72 -19.03 -3.95
C GLU A 131 1.87 -19.22 -2.43
N ILE A 132 2.77 -20.11 -2.00
CA ILE A 132 3.04 -20.30 -0.57
C ILE A 132 3.55 -19.00 0.09
N VAL A 133 4.49 -18.32 -0.56
CA VAL A 133 5.00 -17.03 -0.07
C VAL A 133 3.88 -16.00 0.00
N TYR A 134 3.05 -15.91 -1.04
CA TYR A 134 1.92 -14.99 -1.09
C TYR A 134 0.91 -15.26 0.04
N GLN A 135 0.55 -16.53 0.28
CA GLN A 135 -0.35 -16.89 1.36
C GLN A 135 0.21 -16.53 2.73
N ARG A 136 1.51 -16.75 2.96
CA ARG A 136 2.18 -16.38 4.21
C ARG A 136 2.19 -14.86 4.42
N GLN A 137 2.53 -14.09 3.39
CA GLN A 137 2.52 -12.64 3.45
C GLN A 137 1.11 -12.10 3.70
N THR A 138 0.12 -12.66 3.02
CA THR A 138 -1.29 -12.32 3.20
C THR A 138 -1.75 -12.59 4.63
N ALA A 139 -1.38 -13.73 5.20
CA ALA A 139 -1.72 -14.06 6.58
C ALA A 139 -1.11 -13.07 7.60
N ILE A 140 0.14 -12.62 7.37
CA ILE A 140 0.79 -11.59 8.20
C ILE A 140 0.01 -10.28 8.15
N VAL A 141 -0.37 -9.83 6.94
CA VAL A 141 -1.12 -8.60 6.76
C VAL A 141 -2.50 -8.67 7.39
N HIS A 142 -3.24 -9.77 7.17
CA HIS A 142 -4.55 -9.98 7.78
C HIS A 142 -4.47 -9.94 9.31
N LYS A 143 -3.53 -10.71 9.88
CA LYS A 143 -3.34 -10.70 11.32
C LYS A 143 -3.07 -9.29 11.85
N TYR A 144 -2.25 -8.52 11.19
CA TYR A 144 -1.96 -7.14 11.60
C TYR A 144 -3.20 -6.26 11.54
N TYR A 145 -4.03 -6.38 10.52
CA TYR A 145 -5.27 -5.61 10.42
C TYR A 145 -6.30 -6.03 11.48
N ASP A 146 -6.39 -7.32 11.78
CA ASP A 146 -7.24 -7.83 12.84
C ASP A 146 -6.79 -7.29 14.21
N ASP A 147 -5.47 -7.33 14.49
CA ASP A 147 -4.89 -6.77 15.71
C ASP A 147 -5.18 -5.25 15.84
N LEU A 148 -5.14 -4.50 14.73
CA LEU A 148 -5.51 -3.08 14.72
C LEU A 148 -7.02 -2.88 14.94
N ALA A 149 -7.86 -3.69 14.29
CA ALA A 149 -9.31 -3.62 14.44
C ALA A 149 -9.74 -3.86 15.89
N GLU A 150 -9.13 -4.83 16.56
CA GLU A 150 -9.36 -5.12 17.97
C GLU A 150 -8.83 -3.99 18.87
N LYS A 151 -7.57 -3.61 18.68
CA LYS A 151 -6.89 -2.59 19.50
C LYS A 151 -7.61 -1.25 19.50
N TYR A 152 -8.09 -0.82 18.34
CA TYR A 152 -8.75 0.47 18.16
C TYR A 152 -10.28 0.39 18.16
N LYS A 153 -10.84 -0.80 18.43
CA LYS A 153 -12.28 -1.06 18.48
C LYS A 153 -13.02 -0.57 17.23
N ILE A 154 -12.42 -0.85 16.07
CA ILE A 154 -12.93 -0.35 14.78
C ILE A 154 -14.36 -0.83 14.55
N ASN A 155 -14.67 -2.09 14.88
CA ASN A 155 -16.00 -2.65 14.73
C ASN A 155 -17.06 -1.94 15.61
N ASP A 156 -16.67 -1.49 16.80
CA ASP A 156 -17.59 -0.73 17.68
C ASP A 156 -17.90 0.63 17.05
N ILE A 157 -16.90 1.28 16.47
CA ILE A 157 -17.07 2.55 15.75
C ILE A 157 -17.98 2.36 14.54
N LEU A 158 -17.71 1.32 13.73
CA LEU A 158 -18.52 1.04 12.54
C LEU A 158 -19.98 0.74 12.90
N ASN A 159 -20.21 -0.09 13.92
CA ASN A 159 -21.57 -0.43 14.36
C ASN A 159 -22.35 0.78 14.90
N LYS A 160 -21.64 1.74 15.50
CA LYS A 160 -22.22 2.97 15.98
C LYS A 160 -22.58 3.95 14.85
N GLU A 161 -21.66 4.15 13.91
CA GLU A 161 -21.83 5.14 12.81
C GLU A 161 -22.66 4.56 11.64
N TYR A 162 -22.61 3.25 11.43
CA TYR A 162 -23.31 2.51 10.38
C TYR A 162 -24.04 1.30 10.97
N PRO A 163 -25.10 1.51 11.76
CA PRO A 163 -25.86 0.40 12.33
C PRO A 163 -26.42 -0.46 11.18
N GLN A 164 -26.10 -1.77 11.20
CA GLN A 164 -26.70 -2.72 10.26
C GLN A 164 -28.19 -2.77 10.56
N GLU A 165 -29.03 -2.45 9.58
CA GLU A 165 -30.44 -2.74 9.66
C GLU A 165 -30.58 -4.27 9.81
N ALA A 166 -31.22 -4.69 10.91
CA ALA A 166 -31.50 -6.10 11.13
C ALA A 166 -32.32 -6.61 9.94
N THR A 167 -31.71 -7.35 9.02
CA THR A 167 -32.41 -8.09 8.00
C THR A 167 -33.23 -9.15 8.71
N ASN A 168 -34.48 -8.83 9.03
CA ASN A 168 -35.48 -9.81 9.43
C ASN A 168 -35.67 -10.79 8.29
N THR A 169 -34.90 -11.86 8.32
CA THR A 169 -35.23 -13.08 7.59
C THR A 169 -36.35 -13.76 8.37
N GLU A 170 -37.59 -13.29 8.22
CA GLU A 170 -38.76 -14.10 8.52
C GLU A 170 -38.69 -15.35 7.63
N ASN A 171 -38.24 -16.42 8.22
CA ASN A 171 -38.49 -17.78 7.72
C ASN A 171 -39.99 -18.02 7.72
N THR A 172 -40.65 -17.74 6.61
CA THR A 172 -41.97 -18.21 6.34
C THR A 172 -41.85 -19.71 6.04
N SER A 173 -41.88 -20.53 7.10
CA SER A 173 -42.14 -21.95 7.00
C SER A 173 -43.60 -22.12 6.58
N THR A 174 -43.83 -22.27 5.29
CA THR A 174 -45.15 -22.73 4.78
C THR A 174 -45.24 -24.20 5.04
N GLU A 175 -45.96 -24.56 6.09
CA GLU A 175 -46.50 -25.92 6.23
C GLU A 175 -47.52 -26.17 5.09
N GLU A 176 -47.17 -26.99 4.12
CA GLU A 176 -48.16 -27.68 3.31
C GLU A 176 -48.59 -28.96 3.97
N LYS A 177 -49.78 -28.91 4.59
CA LYS A 177 -50.60 -30.08 4.83
C LYS A 177 -51.39 -30.39 3.57
N LYS A 178 -51.09 -31.48 2.90
CA LYS A 178 -52.11 -32.51 2.47
C LYS A 178 -51.42 -33.65 1.76
#